data_ffe3a8e3d0352346ee68232f33f48112
#
_entry.id   ffe3a8e3d0352346ee68232f33f48112
#
_cell.length_a   1.000
_cell.length_b   1.000
_cell.length_c   1.000
_cell.angle_alpha   90.00
_cell.angle_beta   90.00
_cell.angle_gamma   90.00
#
_symmetry.space_group_name_H-M   'P 1'
#
loop_
_entity.id
_entity.type
_entity.pdbx_description
1 polymer ?
#
loop_
_entity_poly.entity_id
_entity_poly.type
_entity_poly.pdbx_seq_one_letter_code
_entity_poly.pdbx_strand_id
1 'polypeptide(L)'
;MTPVHRNPNTSPRPYRFSNDTPQPSDAAKPDETVAGRAGRENKFASSEAVRSDLPQTLPLPLVAHDALEIIEEAGGEAWCVGGFVRDALLGRPIHDVDIATSLPWPAVQEAFRRAGWGTVETGVAHGTLTVVCEGEPLEITTYRTDGVYSDGRHPDSVAPASSIEEDLQRRDFTINALAYHPARGIIDPFGGLDDMERGVLRCVGDPATRFSEDALRILRACRFASQLGVAIDPATFDAMVAGKSLLRKVSGERVYRELERFVCGDYVHDALMTCVDVLAFVLPELVAMKGCAQVTKYHIYDVLEHTAWVVQRTPPEPLQRWSALFHD
;
A
#
# COMPACT_ATOMS: atom_id res chain seq x y z
N MET A 1 -9.31 59.75 -9.77
CA MET A 1 -10.02 58.82 -10.67
C MET A 1 -9.59 59.12 -12.09
N THR A 2 -8.64 58.39 -12.61
CA THR A 2 -8.18 58.49 -14.00
C THR A 2 -8.12 57.08 -14.58
N PRO A 3 -8.75 56.80 -15.73
CA PRO A 3 -8.82 55.47 -16.30
C PRO A 3 -7.52 55.11 -17.05
N VAL A 4 -7.02 53.92 -16.82
CA VAL A 4 -5.87 53.34 -17.54
C VAL A 4 -6.34 52.74 -18.86
N HIS A 5 -5.88 53.30 -19.95
CA HIS A 5 -6.09 52.80 -21.32
C HIS A 5 -5.34 51.45 -21.53
N ARG A 6 -6.12 50.39 -21.86
CA ARG A 6 -5.56 49.15 -22.43
C ARG A 6 -5.34 49.34 -23.95
N ASN A 7 -4.14 49.03 -24.38
CA ASN A 7 -3.74 48.99 -25.78
C ASN A 7 -4.05 47.61 -26.39
N PRO A 8 -4.90 47.44 -27.41
CA PRO A 8 -5.19 46.15 -28.02
C PRO A 8 -4.34 45.93 -29.27
N ASN A 9 -3.12 45.53 -29.14
CA ASN A 9 -2.36 44.97 -30.29
C ASN A 9 -1.03 44.35 -29.85
N THR A 10 -1.05 43.10 -29.38
CA THR A 10 0.12 42.24 -29.41
C THR A 10 -0.34 40.79 -29.63
N SER A 11 -0.37 40.41 -30.90
CA SER A 11 -0.47 39.01 -31.31
C SER A 11 0.84 38.26 -30.93
N PRO A 12 0.78 37.02 -30.41
CA PRO A 12 1.98 36.23 -30.10
C PRO A 12 2.67 35.78 -31.41
N ARG A 13 3.98 35.97 -31.48
CA ARG A 13 4.81 35.47 -32.57
C ARG A 13 4.91 33.94 -32.51
N PRO A 14 4.91 33.23 -33.66
CA PRO A 14 5.07 31.79 -33.67
C PRO A 14 6.54 31.41 -33.33
N TYR A 15 6.70 30.41 -32.48
CA TYR A 15 7.98 29.77 -32.20
C TYR A 15 8.55 29.16 -33.49
N ARG A 16 9.73 29.60 -33.92
CA ARG A 16 10.52 28.95 -34.98
C ARG A 16 11.32 27.80 -34.33
N PHE A 17 11.07 26.59 -34.77
CA PHE A 17 11.97 25.45 -34.56
C PHE A 17 13.24 25.66 -35.42
N SER A 18 14.40 25.71 -34.81
CA SER A 18 15.67 25.60 -35.48
C SER A 18 15.90 24.15 -35.91
N ASN A 19 15.95 23.92 -37.20
CA ASN A 19 16.39 22.66 -37.81
C ASN A 19 17.93 22.56 -37.71
N ASP A 20 18.44 22.03 -36.60
CA ASP A 20 19.79 21.49 -36.55
C ASP A 20 19.70 19.97 -36.51
N THR A 21 19.80 19.35 -37.66
CA THR A 21 19.92 17.91 -37.86
C THR A 21 21.40 17.52 -37.70
N PRO A 22 21.77 16.68 -36.71
CA PRO A 22 23.07 16.00 -36.74
C PRO A 22 23.03 14.90 -37.80
N GLN A 23 24.04 14.87 -38.65
CA GLN A 23 24.27 13.84 -39.66
C GLN A 23 24.55 12.47 -39.00
N PRO A 24 24.13 11.35 -39.59
CA PRO A 24 24.39 10.02 -39.05
C PRO A 24 25.81 9.57 -39.37
N SER A 25 26.64 9.37 -38.36
CA SER A 25 27.85 8.57 -38.45
C SER A 25 27.73 7.36 -37.55
N ASP A 26 28.00 6.20 -38.17
CA ASP A 26 28.30 4.90 -37.60
C ASP A 26 27.14 4.11 -36.93
N ALA A 27 26.56 3.26 -37.77
CA ALA A 27 25.78 2.10 -37.41
C ALA A 27 26.64 1.13 -36.58
N ALA A 28 26.49 1.15 -35.25
CA ALA A 28 26.91 0.05 -34.40
C ALA A 28 25.94 -1.13 -34.57
N LYS A 29 26.50 -2.29 -34.94
CA LYS A 29 25.80 -3.57 -35.06
C LYS A 29 25.06 -3.91 -33.76
N PRO A 30 23.89 -4.59 -33.81
CA PRO A 30 23.23 -5.06 -32.61
C PRO A 30 24.09 -6.12 -31.94
N ASP A 31 24.43 -5.89 -30.67
CA ASP A 31 25.07 -6.84 -29.78
C ASP A 31 24.04 -7.91 -29.39
N GLU A 32 24.27 -9.13 -29.87
CA GLU A 32 23.51 -10.32 -29.47
C GLU A 32 23.92 -10.74 -28.05
N THR A 33 23.34 -10.07 -27.02
CA THR A 33 23.31 -10.59 -25.64
C THR A 33 22.07 -10.10 -24.91
N VAL A 34 20.90 -10.52 -25.36
CA VAL A 34 19.65 -10.48 -24.56
C VAL A 34 19.45 -11.87 -23.91
N ALA A 35 20.41 -12.25 -23.11
CA ALA A 35 20.24 -13.33 -22.13
C ALA A 35 20.80 -12.80 -20.81
N GLY A 36 19.94 -12.43 -19.85
CA GLY A 36 20.40 -12.06 -18.52
C GLY A 36 19.85 -10.76 -17.96
N ARG A 37 18.53 -10.56 -17.94
CA ARG A 37 17.91 -9.65 -16.97
C ARG A 37 17.29 -10.45 -15.83
N ALA A 38 18.09 -11.32 -15.24
CA ALA A 38 17.93 -11.73 -13.85
C ALA A 38 18.89 -10.88 -13.03
N GLY A 39 18.37 -10.08 -12.08
CA GLY A 39 19.23 -9.43 -11.10
C GLY A 39 19.21 -7.92 -11.11
N ARG A 40 18.06 -7.27 -10.85
CA ARG A 40 18.12 -6.09 -10.00
C ARG A 40 18.40 -6.64 -8.61
N GLU A 41 19.57 -6.33 -8.05
CA GLU A 41 19.89 -6.58 -6.65
C GLU A 41 18.72 -6.05 -5.82
N ASN A 42 17.97 -6.99 -5.24
CA ASN A 42 16.99 -6.69 -4.23
C ASN A 42 17.77 -6.02 -3.10
N LYS A 43 17.45 -4.78 -2.75
CA LYS A 43 18.06 -4.06 -1.62
C LYS A 43 17.90 -4.82 -0.30
N PHE A 44 17.19 -5.92 -0.30
CA PHE A 44 16.92 -6.81 0.80
C PHE A 44 17.67 -8.16 0.73
N ALA A 45 18.59 -8.35 -0.22
CA ALA A 45 19.31 -9.61 -0.38
C ALA A 45 20.58 -9.65 0.45
N SER A 46 20.46 -10.06 1.72
CA SER A 46 21.47 -10.80 2.47
C SER A 46 20.88 -11.37 3.76
N SER A 47 20.58 -12.66 3.76
CA SER A 47 19.64 -13.30 4.70
C SER A 47 20.17 -13.63 6.11
N GLU A 48 21.40 -13.38 6.46
CA GLU A 48 21.91 -13.62 7.83
C GLU A 48 22.32 -12.36 8.60
N ALA A 49 22.61 -11.26 7.90
CA ALA A 49 23.08 -10.01 8.52
C ALA A 49 21.94 -9.14 9.08
N VAL A 50 20.71 -9.25 8.55
CA VAL A 50 19.61 -8.32 8.89
C VAL A 50 18.94 -8.63 10.22
N ARG A 51 18.96 -9.88 10.70
CA ARG A 51 18.40 -10.23 12.02
C ARG A 51 19.15 -9.63 13.19
N SER A 52 20.45 -9.34 13.03
CA SER A 52 21.26 -8.64 14.04
C SER A 52 21.14 -7.13 13.98
N ASP A 53 20.65 -6.58 12.86
CA ASP A 53 20.63 -5.15 12.57
C ASP A 53 19.20 -4.54 12.59
N LEU A 54 18.16 -5.33 12.89
CA LEU A 54 16.82 -4.78 13.13
C LEU A 54 16.90 -3.83 14.34
N PRO A 55 16.38 -2.60 14.22
CA PRO A 55 16.41 -1.65 15.33
C PRO A 55 15.70 -2.28 16.53
N GLN A 56 16.39 -2.39 17.65
CA GLN A 56 15.82 -2.91 18.91
C GLN A 56 14.66 -2.02 19.39
N THR A 57 14.62 -0.77 18.93
CA THR A 57 13.56 0.18 19.22
C THR A 57 13.11 0.86 17.93
N LEU A 58 11.80 0.80 17.66
CA LEU A 58 11.20 1.57 16.56
C LEU A 58 10.93 3.01 17.00
N PRO A 59 11.01 3.99 16.07
CA PRO A 59 10.67 5.39 16.39
C PRO A 59 9.15 5.49 16.63
N LEU A 60 8.76 5.56 17.90
CA LEU A 60 7.38 5.67 18.33
C LEU A 60 7.07 7.11 18.70
N PRO A 61 6.00 7.75 18.14
CA PRO A 61 5.54 9.05 18.60
C PRO A 61 5.19 9.04 20.09
N LEU A 62 5.48 10.13 20.80
CA LEU A 62 5.20 10.23 22.25
C LEU A 62 3.72 9.94 22.55
N VAL A 63 2.81 10.47 21.74
CA VAL A 63 1.37 10.24 21.90
C VAL A 63 1.00 8.75 21.85
N ALA A 64 1.68 7.96 21.03
CA ALA A 64 1.45 6.51 20.96
C ALA A 64 2.08 5.78 22.16
N HIS A 65 3.23 6.26 22.67
CA HIS A 65 3.85 5.73 23.88
C HIS A 65 2.94 5.94 25.09
N ASP A 66 2.45 7.17 25.28
CA ASP A 66 1.53 7.51 26.38
C ASP A 66 0.22 6.70 26.27
N ALA A 67 -0.27 6.46 25.06
CA ALA A 67 -1.45 5.64 24.83
C ALA A 67 -1.25 4.18 25.26
N LEU A 68 -0.09 3.59 24.99
CA LEU A 68 0.25 2.24 25.47
C LEU A 68 0.25 2.20 27.01
N GLU A 69 0.87 3.18 27.66
CA GLU A 69 0.93 3.27 29.13
C GLU A 69 -0.48 3.40 29.75
N ILE A 70 -1.34 4.28 29.21
CA ILE A 70 -2.72 4.46 29.69
C ILE A 70 -3.51 3.13 29.65
N ILE A 71 -3.36 2.36 28.55
CA ILE A 71 -4.03 1.08 28.41
C ILE A 71 -3.49 0.06 29.42
N GLU A 72 -2.18 0.01 29.60
CA GLU A 72 -1.53 -0.93 30.53
C GLU A 72 -1.83 -0.59 32.01
N GLU A 73 -1.88 0.67 32.38
CA GLU A 73 -2.34 1.13 33.70
C GLU A 73 -3.79 0.78 33.99
N ALA A 74 -4.62 0.71 32.92
CA ALA A 74 -6.01 0.23 33.00
C ALA A 74 -6.12 -1.29 33.07
N GLY A 75 -5.00 -2.03 33.08
CA GLY A 75 -4.94 -3.50 33.20
C GLY A 75 -5.09 -4.23 31.86
N GLY A 76 -4.94 -3.53 30.73
CA GLY A 76 -4.95 -4.11 29.40
C GLY A 76 -3.56 -4.46 28.89
N GLU A 77 -3.51 -5.24 27.83
CA GLU A 77 -2.34 -5.41 26.97
C GLU A 77 -2.51 -4.50 25.75
N ALA A 78 -1.41 -3.86 25.28
CA ALA A 78 -1.45 -2.99 24.11
C ALA A 78 -0.22 -3.19 23.23
N TRP A 79 -0.41 -3.04 21.90
CA TRP A 79 0.63 -3.17 20.88
C TRP A 79 0.39 -2.19 19.73
N CYS A 80 1.44 -1.55 19.25
CA CYS A 80 1.39 -0.90 17.94
C CYS A 80 1.38 -1.98 16.86
N VAL A 81 0.57 -1.80 15.81
CA VAL A 81 0.32 -2.88 14.84
C VAL A 81 0.31 -2.40 13.38
N GLY A 82 0.43 -3.34 12.45
CA GLY A 82 0.13 -3.11 11.04
C GLY A 82 1.11 -2.23 10.29
N GLY A 83 0.58 -1.25 9.56
CA GLY A 83 1.35 -0.38 8.68
C GLY A 83 2.48 0.37 9.36
N PHE A 84 2.25 0.85 10.58
CA PHE A 84 3.26 1.50 11.39
C PHE A 84 4.51 0.65 11.56
N VAL A 85 4.35 -0.61 12.02
CA VAL A 85 5.48 -1.51 12.31
C VAL A 85 6.28 -1.78 11.04
N ARG A 86 5.59 -2.10 9.93
CA ARG A 86 6.20 -2.30 8.63
C ARG A 86 7.00 -1.08 8.17
N ASP A 87 6.37 0.11 8.19
CA ASP A 87 6.99 1.32 7.64
C ASP A 87 8.16 1.79 8.50
N ALA A 88 8.07 1.66 9.82
CA ALA A 88 9.17 1.92 10.74
C ALA A 88 10.37 1.00 10.49
N LEU A 89 10.14 -0.31 10.29
CA LEU A 89 11.18 -1.28 9.96
C LEU A 89 11.84 -1.02 8.59
N LEU A 90 11.05 -0.54 7.61
CA LEU A 90 11.54 -0.18 6.28
C LEU A 90 12.19 1.21 6.22
N GLY A 91 12.24 1.96 7.33
CA GLY A 91 12.74 3.33 7.37
C GLY A 91 11.91 4.30 6.52
N ARG A 92 10.62 3.99 6.31
CA ARG A 92 9.67 4.82 5.57
C ARG A 92 9.03 5.87 6.48
N PRO A 93 8.50 6.97 5.93
CA PRO A 93 7.73 7.93 6.71
C PRO A 93 6.54 7.25 7.40
N ILE A 94 6.38 7.53 8.69
CA ILE A 94 5.26 7.06 9.51
C ILE A 94 4.15 8.09 9.38
N HIS A 95 2.95 7.65 9.03
CA HIS A 95 1.79 8.52 8.91
C HIS A 95 0.80 8.30 10.06
N ASP A 96 0.40 7.05 10.27
CA ASP A 96 -0.61 6.70 11.26
C ASP A 96 -0.07 5.58 12.17
N VAL A 97 -0.43 5.62 13.44
CA VAL A 97 -0.13 4.54 14.40
C VAL A 97 -1.43 3.92 14.85
N ASP A 98 -1.61 2.65 14.54
CA ASP A 98 -2.72 1.83 15.02
C ASP A 98 -2.30 1.08 16.27
N ILE A 99 -3.15 1.07 17.30
CA ILE A 99 -2.94 0.30 18.53
C ILE A 99 -4.01 -0.81 18.62
N ALA A 100 -3.55 -2.02 18.88
CA ALA A 100 -4.43 -3.15 19.23
C ALA A 100 -4.33 -3.41 20.74
N THR A 101 -5.46 -3.72 21.39
CA THR A 101 -5.53 -3.92 22.84
C THR A 101 -6.45 -5.06 23.23
N SER A 102 -6.16 -5.71 24.38
CA SER A 102 -7.03 -6.68 25.01
C SER A 102 -8.27 -6.06 25.68
N LEU A 103 -8.27 -4.75 25.94
CA LEU A 103 -9.40 -4.08 26.57
C LEU A 103 -10.56 -3.91 25.58
N PRO A 104 -11.82 -4.14 26.02
CA PRO A 104 -12.99 -3.79 25.24
C PRO A 104 -13.10 -2.26 25.12
N TRP A 105 -13.61 -1.77 23.96
CA TRP A 105 -13.65 -0.34 23.66
C TRP A 105 -14.28 0.55 24.75
N PRO A 106 -15.31 0.11 25.54
CA PRO A 106 -15.82 0.96 26.64
C PRO A 106 -14.80 1.15 27.77
N ALA A 107 -13.97 0.14 28.04
CA ALA A 107 -12.91 0.26 29.04
C ALA A 107 -11.78 1.15 28.52
N VAL A 108 -11.43 1.08 27.23
CA VAL A 108 -10.51 2.01 26.57
C VAL A 108 -11.03 3.43 26.69
N GLN A 109 -12.28 3.69 26.35
CA GLN A 109 -12.90 5.03 26.44
C GLN A 109 -12.80 5.59 27.86
N GLU A 110 -13.11 4.80 28.86
CA GLU A 110 -13.04 5.24 30.26
C GLU A 110 -11.59 5.51 30.70
N ALA A 111 -10.62 4.70 30.30
CA ALA A 111 -9.20 4.90 30.63
C ALA A 111 -8.71 6.23 30.05
N PHE A 112 -8.96 6.49 28.77
CA PHE A 112 -8.53 7.73 28.12
C PHE A 112 -9.26 8.97 28.64
N ARG A 113 -10.54 8.84 28.96
CA ARG A 113 -11.29 9.93 29.60
C ARG A 113 -10.72 10.31 30.97
N ARG A 114 -10.28 9.31 31.77
CA ARG A 114 -9.60 9.57 33.06
C ARG A 114 -8.25 10.27 32.88
N ALA A 115 -7.53 9.91 31.81
CA ALA A 115 -6.28 10.56 31.44
C ALA A 115 -6.46 11.97 30.83
N GLY A 116 -7.72 12.42 30.62
CA GLY A 116 -8.02 13.74 30.07
C GLY A 116 -7.97 13.81 28.53
N TRP A 117 -7.96 12.67 27.84
CA TRP A 117 -7.97 12.63 26.37
C TRP A 117 -9.39 12.65 25.83
N GLY A 118 -9.55 13.24 24.64
CA GLY A 118 -10.80 13.16 23.88
C GLY A 118 -11.01 11.77 23.28
N THR A 119 -12.27 11.37 23.10
CA THR A 119 -12.62 10.10 22.45
C THR A 119 -13.73 10.29 21.44
N VAL A 120 -13.66 9.61 20.30
CA VAL A 120 -14.67 9.64 19.22
C VAL A 120 -15.03 8.21 18.84
N GLU A 121 -16.31 7.89 18.85
CA GLU A 121 -16.84 6.55 18.57
C GLU A 121 -16.96 6.30 17.05
N THR A 122 -15.82 6.31 16.34
CA THR A 122 -15.78 6.21 14.88
C THR A 122 -16.03 4.80 14.34
N GLY A 123 -15.73 3.77 15.12
CA GLY A 123 -15.75 2.36 14.67
C GLY A 123 -16.15 1.36 15.74
N VAL A 124 -16.94 1.76 16.75
CA VAL A 124 -17.29 0.91 17.91
C VAL A 124 -18.03 -0.37 17.53
N ALA A 125 -18.77 -0.37 16.42
CA ALA A 125 -19.40 -1.59 15.89
C ALA A 125 -18.38 -2.68 15.52
N HIS A 126 -17.13 -2.30 15.29
CA HIS A 126 -16.01 -3.17 14.96
C HIS A 126 -14.94 -3.19 16.05
N GLY A 127 -15.23 -2.65 17.23
CA GLY A 127 -14.30 -2.59 18.36
C GLY A 127 -13.22 -1.53 18.25
N THR A 128 -13.34 -0.54 17.33
CA THR A 128 -12.37 0.55 17.14
C THR A 128 -12.89 1.83 17.77
N LEU A 129 -12.02 2.49 18.54
CA LEU A 129 -12.24 3.81 19.12
C LEU A 129 -11.12 4.74 18.65
N THR A 130 -11.46 5.97 18.24
CA THR A 130 -10.46 7.00 18.02
C THR A 130 -10.28 7.81 19.29
N VAL A 131 -9.05 7.88 19.80
CA VAL A 131 -8.66 8.77 20.89
C VAL A 131 -7.91 9.97 20.32
N VAL A 132 -8.04 11.12 20.96
CA VAL A 132 -7.45 12.37 20.49
C VAL A 132 -6.65 13.02 21.62
N CYS A 133 -5.35 13.17 21.42
CA CYS A 133 -4.45 13.89 22.29
C CYS A 133 -3.84 15.10 21.56
N GLU A 134 -4.00 16.31 22.08
CA GLU A 134 -3.45 17.54 21.49
C GLU A 134 -3.81 17.76 20.01
N GLY A 135 -4.93 17.19 19.57
CA GLY A 135 -5.41 17.24 18.16
C GLY A 135 -4.92 16.09 17.30
N GLU A 136 -4.04 15.23 17.77
CA GLU A 136 -3.54 14.04 17.07
C GLU A 136 -4.48 12.85 17.34
N PRO A 137 -5.10 12.26 16.28
CA PRO A 137 -5.95 11.11 16.42
C PRO A 137 -5.12 9.81 16.44
N LEU A 138 -5.50 8.87 17.32
CA LEU A 138 -4.99 7.51 17.35
C LEU A 138 -6.15 6.53 17.27
N GLU A 139 -6.04 5.50 16.42
CA GLU A 139 -7.01 4.42 16.36
C GLU A 139 -6.61 3.29 17.31
N ILE A 140 -7.53 2.96 18.23
CA ILE A 140 -7.36 1.87 19.17
C ILE A 140 -8.43 0.81 18.91
N THR A 141 -8.00 -0.40 18.59
CA THR A 141 -8.89 -1.51 18.26
C THR A 141 -8.76 -2.62 19.30
N THR A 142 -9.88 -3.06 19.87
CA THR A 142 -9.94 -4.27 20.70
C THR A 142 -9.54 -5.49 19.87
N TYR A 143 -8.71 -6.39 20.43
CA TYR A 143 -8.39 -7.67 19.80
C TYR A 143 -9.67 -8.40 19.39
N ARG A 144 -9.70 -8.89 18.16
CA ARG A 144 -10.88 -9.54 17.65
C ARG A 144 -10.56 -10.67 16.68
N THR A 145 -11.44 -11.64 16.65
CA THR A 145 -11.58 -12.59 15.57
C THR A 145 -12.79 -12.22 14.73
N ASP A 146 -12.67 -12.36 13.45
CA ASP A 146 -13.75 -12.07 12.52
C ASP A 146 -14.50 -13.36 12.20
N GLY A 147 -15.84 -13.31 12.22
CA GLY A 147 -16.71 -14.42 11.83
C GLY A 147 -16.83 -14.56 10.32
N VAL A 148 -17.91 -15.17 9.85
CA VAL A 148 -18.18 -15.34 8.41
C VAL A 148 -18.42 -13.96 7.77
N TYR A 149 -18.03 -13.82 6.51
CA TYR A 149 -18.21 -12.60 5.72
C TYR A 149 -19.26 -12.85 4.63
N SER A 150 -20.53 -12.62 4.90
CA SER A 150 -21.61 -12.85 3.92
C SER A 150 -21.66 -11.77 2.84
N ASP A 151 -21.28 -10.53 3.16
CA ASP A 151 -21.23 -9.41 2.20
C ASP A 151 -19.87 -9.29 1.49
N GLY A 152 -18.87 -10.11 1.86
CA GLY A 152 -17.50 -10.05 1.32
C GLY A 152 -16.74 -8.78 1.73
N ARG A 153 -17.11 -8.17 2.88
CA ARG A 153 -16.45 -6.96 3.40
C ARG A 153 -16.42 -6.91 4.92
N HIS A 154 -17.58 -7.05 5.54
CA HIS A 154 -17.71 -6.95 6.99
C HIS A 154 -17.97 -8.35 7.54
N PRO A 155 -17.29 -8.73 8.62
CA PRO A 155 -17.67 -9.95 9.30
C PRO A 155 -19.09 -9.82 9.85
N ASP A 156 -19.92 -10.85 9.66
CA ASP A 156 -21.29 -10.89 10.17
C ASP A 156 -21.33 -10.82 11.70
N SER A 157 -20.24 -11.25 12.32
CA SER A 157 -20.03 -11.16 13.77
C SER A 157 -18.55 -10.94 14.07
N VAL A 158 -18.29 -10.19 15.10
CA VAL A 158 -16.95 -9.96 15.65
C VAL A 158 -16.95 -10.52 17.07
N ALA A 159 -16.00 -11.38 17.39
CA ALA A 159 -15.78 -11.89 18.73
C ALA A 159 -14.47 -11.34 19.30
N PRO A 160 -14.38 -11.07 20.61
CA PRO A 160 -13.12 -10.74 21.24
C PRO A 160 -12.08 -11.85 21.01
N ALA A 161 -10.88 -11.50 20.60
CA ALA A 161 -9.74 -12.42 20.55
C ALA A 161 -9.07 -12.50 21.92
N SER A 162 -8.46 -13.64 22.22
CA SER A 162 -7.81 -13.89 23.51
C SER A 162 -6.35 -13.41 23.52
N SER A 163 -5.75 -13.19 22.36
CA SER A 163 -4.35 -12.76 22.23
C SER A 163 -4.12 -11.89 21.01
N ILE A 164 -2.97 -11.22 20.98
CA ILE A 164 -2.54 -10.42 19.84
C ILE A 164 -2.34 -11.27 18.59
N GLU A 165 -1.85 -12.51 18.73
CA GLU A 165 -1.61 -13.42 17.60
C GLU A 165 -2.93 -13.75 16.87
N GLU A 166 -4.02 -13.95 17.61
CA GLU A 166 -5.35 -14.16 17.02
C GLU A 166 -5.83 -12.91 16.24
N ASP A 167 -5.58 -11.69 16.75
CA ASP A 167 -5.87 -10.46 16.01
C ASP A 167 -5.02 -10.32 14.75
N LEU A 168 -3.74 -10.67 14.83
CA LEU A 168 -2.83 -10.62 13.68
C LEU A 168 -3.22 -11.64 12.60
N GLN A 169 -3.79 -12.79 12.97
CA GLN A 169 -4.20 -13.85 12.04
C GLN A 169 -5.25 -13.42 11.02
N ARG A 170 -6.15 -12.49 11.35
CA ARG A 170 -7.20 -12.00 10.44
C ARG A 170 -6.71 -10.93 9.46
N ARG A 171 -5.46 -10.47 9.57
CA ARG A 171 -4.88 -9.42 8.71
C ARG A 171 -4.63 -9.93 7.30
N ASP A 172 -4.40 -9.01 6.38
CA ASP A 172 -4.26 -9.29 4.95
C ASP A 172 -2.94 -10.00 4.59
N PHE A 173 -1.81 -9.36 4.94
CA PHE A 173 -0.48 -9.82 4.53
C PHE A 173 0.45 -9.94 5.73
N THR A 174 1.41 -10.87 5.63
CA THR A 174 2.38 -11.16 6.71
C THR A 174 3.15 -9.92 7.15
N ILE A 175 3.56 -9.07 6.20
CA ILE A 175 4.28 -7.81 6.47
C ILE A 175 3.42 -6.77 7.21
N ASN A 176 2.10 -6.94 7.27
CA ASN A 176 1.16 -6.11 8.03
C ASN A 176 0.65 -6.83 9.29
N ALA A 177 1.00 -8.10 9.49
CA ALA A 177 0.63 -8.90 10.64
C ALA A 177 1.76 -8.94 11.68
N LEU A 178 2.30 -7.76 11.97
CA LEU A 178 3.35 -7.50 12.95
C LEU A 178 2.78 -6.66 14.08
N ALA A 179 3.25 -6.91 15.30
CA ALA A 179 2.97 -6.08 16.46
C ALA A 179 4.29 -5.65 17.12
N TYR A 180 4.32 -4.45 17.69
CA TYR A 180 5.49 -3.89 18.36
C TYR A 180 5.12 -3.23 19.68
N HIS A 181 5.95 -3.46 20.70
CA HIS A 181 5.89 -2.75 21.95
C HIS A 181 7.31 -2.34 22.39
N PRO A 182 7.53 -1.10 22.86
CA PRO A 182 8.87 -0.60 23.23
C PRO A 182 9.60 -1.47 24.25
N ALA A 183 8.88 -2.03 25.24
CA ALA A 183 9.46 -2.87 26.29
C ALA A 183 9.49 -4.38 25.96
N ARG A 184 8.67 -4.86 25.00
CA ARG A 184 8.49 -6.30 24.72
C ARG A 184 9.02 -6.72 23.35
N GLY A 185 9.40 -5.74 22.51
CA GLY A 185 9.91 -5.98 21.14
C GLY A 185 8.81 -6.28 20.12
N ILE A 186 9.15 -7.07 19.10
CA ILE A 186 8.28 -7.38 17.96
C ILE A 186 7.69 -8.78 18.11
N ILE A 187 6.40 -8.92 17.83
CA ILE A 187 5.68 -10.18 17.64
C ILE A 187 5.45 -10.38 16.14
N ASP A 188 5.94 -11.50 15.61
CA ASP A 188 5.82 -11.92 14.20
C ASP A 188 5.43 -13.41 14.10
N PRO A 189 4.15 -13.75 14.25
CA PRO A 189 3.72 -15.15 14.24
C PRO A 189 3.63 -15.74 12.82
N PHE A 190 3.71 -14.91 11.77
CA PHE A 190 3.47 -15.35 10.38
C PHE A 190 4.67 -15.16 9.45
N GLY A 191 5.85 -14.80 9.99
CA GLY A 191 7.08 -14.64 9.21
C GLY A 191 7.11 -13.38 8.35
N GLY A 192 6.45 -12.30 8.79
CA GLY A 192 6.42 -11.03 8.08
C GLY A 192 7.78 -10.37 7.96
N LEU A 193 8.66 -10.54 8.97
CA LEU A 193 10.04 -10.04 8.93
C LEU A 193 10.86 -10.73 7.84
N ASP A 194 10.76 -12.06 7.74
CA ASP A 194 11.44 -12.83 6.69
C ASP A 194 10.91 -12.45 5.29
N ASP A 195 9.61 -12.22 5.16
CA ASP A 195 9.00 -11.77 3.90
C ASP A 195 9.44 -10.36 3.51
N MET A 196 9.54 -9.45 4.47
CA MET A 196 10.08 -8.11 4.23
C MET A 196 11.53 -8.15 3.77
N GLU A 197 12.37 -8.95 4.42
CA GLU A 197 13.77 -9.15 4.06
C GLU A 197 13.91 -9.69 2.62
N ARG A 198 13.07 -10.66 2.24
CA ARG A 198 13.05 -11.23 0.89
C ARG A 198 12.37 -10.36 -0.15
N GLY A 199 11.71 -9.26 0.27
CA GLY A 199 10.91 -8.42 -0.61
C GLY A 199 9.70 -9.17 -1.19
N VAL A 200 9.00 -9.96 -0.36
CA VAL A 200 7.86 -10.78 -0.76
C VAL A 200 6.58 -10.29 -0.08
N LEU A 201 5.50 -10.21 -0.83
CA LEU A 201 4.14 -9.96 -0.33
C LEU A 201 3.36 -11.27 -0.30
N ARG A 202 3.07 -11.78 0.88
CA ARG A 202 2.34 -13.03 1.11
C ARG A 202 1.12 -12.78 1.99
N CYS A 203 -0.02 -13.44 1.66
CA CYS A 203 -1.19 -13.45 2.53
C CYS A 203 -0.91 -14.17 3.87
N VAL A 204 -1.60 -13.73 4.92
CA VAL A 204 -1.66 -14.47 6.19
C VAL A 204 -2.55 -15.70 5.98
N GLY A 205 -2.01 -16.90 6.23
CA GLY A 205 -2.76 -18.15 6.07
C GLY A 205 -3.09 -18.48 4.61
N ASP A 206 -4.30 -18.97 4.35
CA ASP A 206 -4.75 -19.35 3.01
C ASP A 206 -5.21 -18.12 2.19
N PRO A 207 -4.57 -17.82 1.04
CA PRO A 207 -4.91 -16.65 0.25
C PRO A 207 -6.33 -16.64 -0.30
N ALA A 208 -6.87 -17.82 -0.69
CA ALA A 208 -8.22 -17.91 -1.24
C ALA A 208 -9.26 -17.52 -0.17
N THR A 209 -9.06 -17.99 1.05
CA THR A 209 -9.88 -17.60 2.22
C THR A 209 -9.77 -16.10 2.46
N ARG A 210 -8.55 -15.54 2.53
CA ARG A 210 -8.34 -14.10 2.77
C ARG A 210 -9.03 -13.21 1.73
N PHE A 211 -9.01 -13.59 0.46
CA PHE A 211 -9.67 -12.83 -0.61
C PHE A 211 -11.20 -13.03 -0.64
N SER A 212 -11.70 -14.15 -0.17
CA SER A 212 -13.14 -14.36 -0.03
C SER A 212 -13.75 -13.54 1.10
N GLU A 213 -13.01 -13.26 2.17
CA GLU A 213 -13.42 -12.41 3.29
C GLU A 213 -13.54 -10.94 2.86
N ASP A 214 -12.51 -10.38 2.26
CA ASP A 214 -12.56 -9.03 1.66
C ASP A 214 -11.81 -9.02 0.33
N ALA A 215 -12.58 -9.00 -0.76
CA ALA A 215 -12.04 -8.99 -2.11
C ALA A 215 -11.14 -7.77 -2.40
N LEU A 216 -11.29 -6.66 -1.66
CA LEU A 216 -10.42 -5.50 -1.81
C LEU A 216 -8.95 -5.85 -1.52
N ARG A 217 -8.68 -6.88 -0.72
CA ARG A 217 -7.31 -7.36 -0.43
C ARG A 217 -6.55 -7.72 -1.72
N ILE A 218 -7.26 -8.11 -2.80
CA ILE A 218 -6.67 -8.36 -4.12
C ILE A 218 -6.05 -7.06 -4.68
N LEU A 219 -6.79 -5.95 -4.66
CA LEU A 219 -6.26 -4.65 -5.12
C LEU A 219 -5.22 -4.09 -4.15
N ARG A 220 -5.37 -4.35 -2.85
CA ARG A 220 -4.35 -4.00 -1.85
C ARG A 220 -3.01 -4.69 -2.15
N ALA A 221 -3.02 -5.96 -2.61
CA ALA A 221 -1.81 -6.65 -3.03
C ALA A 221 -1.14 -5.94 -4.21
N CYS A 222 -1.90 -5.58 -5.24
CA CYS A 222 -1.38 -4.79 -6.37
C CYS A 222 -0.77 -3.46 -5.87
N ARG A 223 -1.49 -2.76 -4.98
CA ARG A 223 -1.02 -1.49 -4.41
C ARG A 223 0.28 -1.65 -3.63
N PHE A 224 0.37 -2.65 -2.74
CA PHE A 224 1.60 -2.87 -1.97
C PHE A 224 2.78 -3.24 -2.87
N ALA A 225 2.57 -4.05 -3.92
CA ALA A 225 3.60 -4.30 -4.92
C ALA A 225 4.08 -2.98 -5.57
N SER A 226 3.15 -2.10 -5.92
CA SER A 226 3.48 -0.79 -6.51
C SER A 226 4.18 0.16 -5.53
N GLN A 227 3.78 0.18 -4.26
CA GLN A 227 4.33 1.11 -3.27
C GLN A 227 5.66 0.64 -2.65
N LEU A 228 5.82 -0.67 -2.47
CA LEU A 228 6.95 -1.24 -1.74
C LEU A 228 8.00 -1.87 -2.67
N GLY A 229 7.67 -2.14 -3.93
CA GLY A 229 8.57 -2.80 -4.88
C GLY A 229 8.82 -4.27 -4.56
N VAL A 230 7.88 -4.91 -3.86
CA VAL A 230 7.96 -6.32 -3.44
C VAL A 230 7.33 -7.24 -4.48
N ALA A 231 7.87 -8.45 -4.62
CA ALA A 231 7.27 -9.49 -5.45
C ALA A 231 6.07 -10.13 -4.72
N ILE A 232 5.01 -10.45 -5.46
CA ILE A 232 3.87 -11.17 -4.87
C ILE A 232 4.21 -12.67 -4.84
N ASP A 233 4.00 -13.28 -3.66
CA ASP A 233 4.17 -14.74 -3.50
C ASP A 233 3.32 -15.51 -4.52
N PRO A 234 3.85 -16.58 -5.14
CA PRO A 234 3.13 -17.29 -6.22
C PRO A 234 1.74 -17.79 -5.83
N ALA A 235 1.59 -18.39 -4.63
CA ALA A 235 0.28 -18.87 -4.17
C ALA A 235 -0.71 -17.71 -3.93
N THR A 236 -0.20 -16.58 -3.42
CA THR A 236 -0.97 -15.35 -3.25
C THR A 236 -1.40 -14.80 -4.61
N PHE A 237 -0.51 -14.77 -5.61
CA PHE A 237 -0.81 -14.28 -6.95
C PHE A 237 -1.83 -15.16 -7.68
N ASP A 238 -1.66 -16.49 -7.62
CA ASP A 238 -2.61 -17.45 -8.22
C ASP A 238 -4.02 -17.27 -7.63
N ALA A 239 -4.12 -17.08 -6.32
CA ALA A 239 -5.39 -16.81 -5.66
C ALA A 239 -5.99 -15.44 -6.06
N MET A 240 -5.16 -14.40 -6.29
CA MET A 240 -5.62 -13.11 -6.82
C MET A 240 -6.26 -13.28 -8.21
N VAL A 241 -5.60 -14.01 -9.10
CA VAL A 241 -6.09 -14.26 -10.46
C VAL A 241 -7.40 -15.07 -10.43
N ALA A 242 -7.45 -16.11 -9.61
CA ALA A 242 -8.66 -16.94 -9.44
C ALA A 242 -9.81 -16.14 -8.81
N GLY A 243 -9.51 -15.29 -7.84
CA GLY A 243 -10.49 -14.53 -7.05
C GLY A 243 -10.90 -13.18 -7.65
N LYS A 244 -10.31 -12.72 -8.76
CA LYS A 244 -10.55 -11.35 -9.30
C LYS A 244 -12.02 -11.03 -9.56
N SER A 245 -12.85 -12.03 -9.87
CA SER A 245 -14.29 -11.83 -10.07
C SER A 245 -15.04 -11.37 -8.82
N LEU A 246 -14.49 -11.61 -7.63
CA LEU A 246 -15.03 -11.13 -6.35
C LEU A 246 -15.00 -9.59 -6.24
N LEU A 247 -14.11 -8.92 -7.00
CA LEU A 247 -14.02 -7.47 -7.04
C LEU A 247 -15.33 -6.79 -7.50
N ARG A 248 -16.23 -7.50 -8.17
CA ARG A 248 -17.59 -7.00 -8.51
C ARG A 248 -18.42 -6.65 -7.27
N LYS A 249 -18.12 -7.26 -6.12
CA LYS A 249 -18.84 -6.99 -4.85
C LYS A 249 -18.31 -5.76 -4.12
N VAL A 250 -17.14 -5.24 -4.54
CA VAL A 250 -16.50 -4.10 -3.89
C VAL A 250 -17.07 -2.80 -4.44
N SER A 251 -17.37 -1.84 -3.58
CA SER A 251 -17.87 -0.53 -4.01
C SER A 251 -16.83 0.21 -4.85
N GLY A 252 -17.27 0.93 -5.88
CA GLY A 252 -16.41 1.70 -6.78
C GLY A 252 -15.51 2.70 -6.05
N GLU A 253 -15.99 3.31 -4.96
CA GLU A 253 -15.19 4.22 -4.14
C GLU A 253 -13.99 3.54 -3.49
N ARG A 254 -14.17 2.32 -2.95
CA ARG A 254 -13.07 1.54 -2.37
C ARG A 254 -12.07 1.11 -3.45
N VAL A 255 -12.56 0.65 -4.58
CA VAL A 255 -11.74 0.31 -5.75
C VAL A 255 -10.90 1.51 -6.17
N TYR A 256 -11.55 2.68 -6.35
CA TYR A 256 -10.87 3.91 -6.75
C TYR A 256 -9.75 4.31 -5.77
N ARG A 257 -10.00 4.27 -4.47
CA ARG A 257 -8.99 4.62 -3.45
C ARG A 257 -7.75 3.70 -3.49
N GLU A 258 -7.92 2.41 -3.74
CA GLU A 258 -6.80 1.49 -3.88
C GLU A 258 -6.04 1.73 -5.20
N LEU A 259 -6.76 1.98 -6.30
CA LEU A 259 -6.15 2.27 -7.60
C LEU A 259 -5.41 3.62 -7.59
N GLU A 260 -5.95 4.65 -6.95
CA GLU A 260 -5.27 5.94 -6.80
C GLU A 260 -3.93 5.80 -6.09
N ARG A 261 -3.89 5.03 -4.99
CA ARG A 261 -2.66 4.72 -4.27
C ARG A 261 -1.73 3.80 -5.08
N PHE A 262 -2.30 2.92 -5.89
CA PHE A 262 -1.54 2.05 -6.79
C PHE A 262 -0.80 2.85 -7.86
N VAL A 263 -1.48 3.75 -8.57
CA VAL A 263 -0.84 4.54 -9.63
C VAL A 263 0.22 5.50 -9.09
N CYS A 264 0.08 5.94 -7.84
CA CYS A 264 1.05 6.81 -7.16
C CYS A 264 2.24 6.05 -6.55
N GLY A 265 2.32 4.73 -6.68
CA GLY A 265 3.44 3.95 -6.15
C GLY A 265 4.75 4.17 -6.90
N ASP A 266 5.87 4.02 -6.19
CA ASP A 266 7.22 4.22 -6.73
C ASP A 266 7.65 3.12 -7.72
N TYR A 267 6.96 1.96 -7.67
CA TYR A 267 7.23 0.76 -8.50
C TYR A 267 6.04 0.39 -9.36
N VAL A 268 5.25 1.40 -9.78
CA VAL A 268 4.00 1.19 -10.51
C VAL A 268 4.20 0.48 -11.85
N HIS A 269 5.33 0.69 -12.55
CA HIS A 269 5.63 -0.02 -13.80
C HIS A 269 5.63 -1.54 -13.59
N ASP A 270 6.49 -2.04 -12.69
CA ASP A 270 6.66 -3.48 -12.47
C ASP A 270 5.36 -4.11 -11.91
N ALA A 271 4.66 -3.38 -11.04
CA ALA A 271 3.39 -3.81 -10.49
C ALA A 271 2.26 -3.84 -11.53
N LEU A 272 2.20 -2.87 -12.46
CA LEU A 272 1.22 -2.86 -13.55
C LEU A 272 1.46 -4.03 -14.51
N MET A 273 2.71 -4.25 -14.91
CA MET A 273 3.07 -5.36 -15.79
C MET A 273 2.76 -6.73 -15.16
N THR A 274 2.99 -6.87 -13.85
CA THR A 274 2.71 -8.12 -13.11
C THR A 274 1.20 -8.32 -12.92
N CYS A 275 0.48 -7.28 -12.50
CA CYS A 275 -0.92 -7.39 -12.05
C CYS A 275 -1.94 -7.07 -13.16
N VAL A 276 -1.52 -6.85 -14.41
CA VAL A 276 -2.42 -6.39 -15.48
C VAL A 276 -3.68 -7.25 -15.62
N ASP A 277 -3.59 -8.59 -15.52
CA ASP A 277 -4.74 -9.50 -15.69
C ASP A 277 -5.75 -9.42 -14.53
N VAL A 278 -5.32 -8.92 -13.38
CA VAL A 278 -6.18 -8.62 -12.23
C VAL A 278 -6.77 -7.22 -12.36
N LEU A 279 -5.92 -6.23 -12.65
CA LEU A 279 -6.30 -4.83 -12.79
C LEU A 279 -7.27 -4.61 -13.95
N ALA A 280 -7.10 -5.34 -15.05
CA ALA A 280 -8.00 -5.31 -16.21
C ALA A 280 -9.44 -5.73 -15.88
N PHE A 281 -9.67 -6.34 -14.74
CA PHE A 281 -11.04 -6.66 -14.29
C PHE A 281 -11.80 -5.41 -13.81
N VAL A 282 -11.09 -4.43 -13.29
CA VAL A 282 -11.64 -3.15 -12.80
C VAL A 282 -11.30 -1.97 -13.72
N LEU A 283 -10.30 -2.12 -14.57
CA LEU A 283 -9.86 -1.17 -15.61
C LEU A 283 -9.74 -1.92 -16.93
N PRO A 284 -10.87 -2.22 -17.60
CA PRO A 284 -10.90 -3.05 -18.79
C PRO A 284 -10.12 -2.48 -19.99
N GLU A 285 -9.84 -1.18 -20.00
CA GLU A 285 -9.02 -0.49 -20.98
C GLU A 285 -7.62 -1.10 -21.11
N LEU A 286 -7.05 -1.59 -20.02
CA LEU A 286 -5.73 -2.23 -19.98
C LEU A 286 -5.64 -3.46 -20.91
N VAL A 287 -6.77 -4.13 -21.16
CA VAL A 287 -6.80 -5.30 -22.09
C VAL A 287 -6.44 -4.89 -23.50
N ALA A 288 -6.95 -3.73 -23.95
CA ALA A 288 -6.69 -3.23 -25.30
C ALA A 288 -5.23 -2.77 -25.49
N MET A 289 -4.59 -2.35 -24.43
CA MET A 289 -3.21 -1.87 -24.44
C MET A 289 -2.19 -3.01 -24.50
N LYS A 290 -2.51 -4.18 -23.92
CA LYS A 290 -1.63 -5.35 -23.83
C LYS A 290 -1.39 -5.96 -25.21
N GLY A 291 -0.13 -6.00 -25.65
CA GLY A 291 0.26 -6.52 -26.97
C GLY A 291 -0.12 -5.62 -28.16
N CYS A 292 -0.63 -4.41 -27.91
CA CYS A 292 -0.88 -3.42 -28.94
C CYS A 292 0.45 -2.81 -29.42
N ALA A 293 0.95 -3.26 -30.56
CA ALA A 293 2.23 -2.83 -31.08
C ALA A 293 2.16 -1.39 -31.61
N GLN A 294 3.12 -0.55 -31.20
CA GLN A 294 3.31 0.78 -31.74
C GLN A 294 4.31 0.72 -32.91
N VAL A 295 3.78 0.69 -34.13
CA VAL A 295 4.58 0.51 -35.35
C VAL A 295 5.27 1.84 -35.76
N THR A 296 6.20 2.31 -34.94
CA THR A 296 7.03 3.47 -35.29
C THR A 296 8.49 3.24 -34.89
N LYS A 297 9.41 3.94 -35.54
CA LYS A 297 10.86 3.87 -35.23
C LYS A 297 11.21 4.44 -33.84
N TYR A 298 10.26 5.06 -33.17
CA TYR A 298 10.47 5.73 -31.88
C TYR A 298 9.96 4.93 -30.68
N HIS A 299 9.13 3.89 -30.91
CA HIS A 299 8.54 3.08 -29.85
C HIS A 299 9.12 1.67 -29.88
N ILE A 300 9.69 1.26 -28.78
CA ILE A 300 10.28 -0.09 -28.58
C ILE A 300 9.41 -1.01 -27.72
N TYR A 301 8.36 -0.46 -27.13
CA TYR A 301 7.41 -1.12 -26.25
C TYR A 301 6.03 -1.21 -26.90
N ASP A 302 5.19 -2.15 -26.46
CA ASP A 302 3.74 -2.08 -26.74
C ASP A 302 3.11 -0.91 -25.95
N VAL A 303 1.82 -0.62 -26.23
CA VAL A 303 1.13 0.51 -25.57
C VAL A 303 1.12 0.35 -24.06
N LEU A 304 0.90 -0.88 -23.54
CA LEU A 304 0.84 -1.11 -22.10
C LEU A 304 2.18 -0.81 -21.41
N GLU A 305 3.28 -1.37 -21.92
CA GLU A 305 4.60 -1.18 -21.31
C GLU A 305 5.06 0.28 -21.47
N HIS A 306 4.77 0.92 -22.61
CA HIS A 306 5.00 2.34 -22.81
C HIS A 306 4.28 3.17 -21.74
N THR A 307 2.97 2.95 -21.59
CA THR A 307 2.14 3.63 -20.59
C THR A 307 2.64 3.38 -19.16
N ALA A 308 3.01 2.15 -18.83
CA ALA A 308 3.57 1.82 -17.51
C ALA A 308 4.82 2.67 -17.20
N TRP A 309 5.72 2.85 -18.19
CA TRP A 309 6.89 3.72 -18.05
C TRP A 309 6.53 5.20 -17.95
N VAL A 310 5.53 5.67 -18.70
CA VAL A 310 5.06 7.06 -18.61
C VAL A 310 4.50 7.34 -17.22
N VAL A 311 3.64 6.45 -16.70
CA VAL A 311 3.12 6.55 -15.33
C VAL A 311 4.25 6.57 -14.31
N GLN A 312 5.21 5.63 -14.39
CA GLN A 312 6.35 5.54 -13.47
C GLN A 312 7.18 6.81 -13.39
N ARG A 313 7.36 7.51 -14.52
CA ARG A 313 8.20 8.72 -14.65
C ARG A 313 7.44 10.02 -14.37
N THR A 314 6.13 9.97 -14.29
CA THR A 314 5.29 11.12 -13.92
C THR A 314 5.37 11.33 -12.39
N PRO A 315 5.37 12.59 -11.89
CA PRO A 315 5.30 12.84 -10.45
C PRO A 315 4.17 12.05 -9.76
N PRO A 316 4.35 11.57 -8.51
CA PRO A 316 3.39 10.69 -7.83
C PRO A 316 2.17 11.47 -7.30
N GLU A 317 1.62 12.35 -8.13
CA GLU A 317 0.42 13.12 -7.88
C GLU A 317 -0.80 12.45 -8.54
N PRO A 318 -1.90 12.19 -7.83
CA PRO A 318 -3.01 11.41 -8.36
C PRO A 318 -3.48 11.85 -9.74
N LEU A 319 -3.80 13.13 -9.93
CA LEU A 319 -4.29 13.64 -11.21
C LEU A 319 -3.30 13.44 -12.35
N GLN A 320 -2.00 13.65 -12.09
CA GLN A 320 -0.96 13.51 -13.10
C GLN A 320 -0.76 12.04 -13.48
N ARG A 321 -0.73 11.14 -12.49
CA ARG A 321 -0.58 9.69 -12.69
C ARG A 321 -1.77 9.08 -13.43
N TRP A 322 -3.00 9.50 -13.11
CA TRP A 322 -4.19 9.10 -13.84
C TRP A 322 -4.17 9.62 -15.28
N SER A 323 -3.78 10.88 -15.50
CA SER A 323 -3.63 11.43 -16.85
C SER A 323 -2.57 10.66 -17.65
N ALA A 324 -1.48 10.27 -17.01
CA ALA A 324 -0.44 9.45 -17.62
C ALA A 324 -0.92 8.03 -17.95
N LEU A 325 -1.80 7.44 -17.16
CA LEU A 325 -2.36 6.10 -17.41
C LEU A 325 -3.30 6.09 -18.62
N PHE A 326 -4.00 7.17 -18.91
CA PHE A 326 -4.99 7.28 -19.97
C PHE A 326 -4.59 8.28 -21.07
N HIS A 327 -3.29 8.48 -21.32
CA HIS A 327 -2.83 9.46 -22.29
C HIS A 327 -2.84 8.96 -23.74
N ASP A 328 -2.85 7.62 -23.95
CA ASP A 328 -2.89 6.93 -25.26
C ASP A 328 -4.26 6.30 -25.54
#